data_c21d438a60ae97d7eb6dca174aad21b5
#
_entry.id   c21d438a60ae97d7eb6dca174aad21b5
#
_cell.length_a   1.000
_cell.length_b   1.000
_cell.length_c   1.000
_cell.angle_alpha   90.00
_cell.angle_beta   90.00
_cell.angle_gamma   90.00
#
_symmetry.space_group_name_H-M   'P 1'
#
loop_
_entity.id
_entity.type
_entity.pdbx_description
1 polymer ?
#
loop_
_entity_poly.entity_id
_entity_poly.type
_entity_poly.pdbx_seq_one_letter_code
_entity_poly.pdbx_strand_id
1 'polypeptide(L)'
;MKTQNQAAYTLADLKAAAYGRWPEIHAALGIDPRYLNPRRHCPCPRCGGKDRYRYTDYQGRGGFICNQCYPEGGSGFDLLILVFGYDFAEAARQVAAVLGLAGGQVRQYQPTRAAPVTAANPEPDCLPALLGLWEEAFLLADGDPVTGYLKTRGLPLPETLPAALRYEPALSYWAQLSDERHCLICTAAMLAASTTPDGQLKGIHQTYLQHDGAGGWRKLAAKHPETGEALPAKKMRARFSGSLKGAAVHLAAPDEQGRLIVAEGIESALAASALFGLPAAAALSAHGMAVFEWPPETRELFIAADNDGNGTGIQAAEKLARRALLAGIKANIWQPEQTDTDALDELNRRQTKGETS
;
A
#
# COMPACT_ATOMS: atom_id res chain seq x y z
N MET A 1 7.95 -56.11 19.72
CA MET A 1 8.40 -54.84 19.09
C MET A 1 7.58 -53.73 19.70
N LYS A 2 8.18 -52.90 20.55
CA LYS A 2 7.51 -51.72 21.16
C LYS A 2 7.48 -50.62 20.11
N THR A 3 6.32 -50.25 19.64
CA THR A 3 6.07 -49.05 18.83
C THR A 3 6.41 -47.82 19.72
N GLN A 4 7.51 -47.17 19.39
CA GLN A 4 7.85 -45.87 19.98
C GLN A 4 6.73 -44.89 19.61
N ASN A 5 6.00 -44.42 20.64
CA ASN A 5 5.01 -43.37 20.55
C ASN A 5 5.75 -42.07 20.26
N GLN A 6 5.81 -41.67 18.96
CA GLN A 6 6.39 -40.40 18.54
C GLN A 6 5.48 -39.27 19.05
N ALA A 7 6.04 -38.41 19.90
CA ALA A 7 5.31 -37.30 20.51
C ALA A 7 4.80 -36.33 19.41
N ALA A 8 3.47 -36.14 19.40
CA ALA A 8 2.84 -35.21 18.49
C ALA A 8 3.16 -33.77 18.93
N TYR A 9 3.69 -32.94 18.04
CA TYR A 9 3.85 -31.51 18.26
C TYR A 9 2.55 -30.75 17.96
N THR A 10 2.33 -29.63 18.63
CA THR A 10 1.22 -28.71 18.33
C THR A 10 1.66 -27.61 17.37
N LEU A 11 0.72 -26.88 16.77
CA LEU A 11 1.02 -25.71 15.96
C LEU A 11 1.73 -24.61 16.80
N ALA A 12 1.44 -24.53 18.10
CA ALA A 12 2.11 -23.62 19.01
C ALA A 12 3.58 -24.00 19.20
N ASP A 13 3.86 -25.29 19.38
CA ASP A 13 5.24 -25.80 19.50
C ASP A 13 6.03 -25.56 18.21
N LEU A 14 5.38 -25.76 17.05
CA LEU A 14 6.00 -25.51 15.76
C LEU A 14 6.32 -24.03 15.55
N LYS A 15 5.40 -23.14 15.89
CA LYS A 15 5.63 -21.69 15.83
C LYS A 15 6.73 -21.23 16.78
N ALA A 16 6.75 -21.77 17.98
CA ALA A 16 7.79 -21.49 18.97
C ALA A 16 9.18 -21.96 18.49
N ALA A 17 9.27 -23.16 17.93
CA ALA A 17 10.52 -23.71 17.39
C ALA A 17 11.00 -22.98 16.13
N ALA A 18 10.11 -22.40 15.34
CA ALA A 18 10.42 -21.62 14.14
C ALA A 18 10.79 -20.16 14.45
N TYR A 19 10.46 -19.67 15.63
CA TYR A 19 10.68 -18.27 16.01
C TYR A 19 12.17 -17.90 15.94
N GLY A 20 12.49 -16.80 15.24
CA GLY A 20 13.86 -16.32 15.04
C GLY A 20 14.71 -17.18 14.08
N ARG A 21 14.16 -18.25 13.49
CA ARG A 21 14.88 -19.18 12.61
C ARG A 21 14.34 -19.19 11.17
N TRP A 22 13.38 -18.33 10.86
CA TRP A 22 12.71 -18.32 9.57
C TRP A 22 13.63 -18.12 8.36
N PRO A 23 14.66 -17.24 8.38
CA PRO A 23 15.59 -17.14 7.26
C PRO A 23 16.28 -18.47 6.93
N GLU A 24 16.69 -19.22 7.96
CA GLU A 24 17.31 -20.55 7.83
C GLU A 24 16.30 -21.58 7.29
N ILE A 25 15.08 -21.59 7.82
CA ILE A 25 14.01 -22.49 7.41
C ILE A 25 13.65 -22.25 5.95
N HIS A 26 13.46 -21.00 5.55
CA HIS A 26 13.15 -20.63 4.19
C HIS A 26 14.26 -21.01 3.19
N ALA A 27 15.52 -20.77 3.58
CA ALA A 27 16.68 -21.17 2.77
C ALA A 27 16.78 -22.72 2.64
N ALA A 28 16.58 -23.45 3.73
CA ALA A 28 16.58 -24.92 3.74
C ALA A 28 15.46 -25.52 2.86
N LEU A 29 14.32 -24.84 2.76
CA LEU A 29 13.20 -25.21 1.90
C LEU A 29 13.35 -24.75 0.45
N GLY A 30 14.47 -24.08 0.10
CA GLY A 30 14.80 -23.73 -1.28
C GLY A 30 14.24 -22.38 -1.74
N ILE A 31 13.86 -21.48 -0.84
CA ILE A 31 13.56 -20.10 -1.23
C ILE A 31 14.86 -19.41 -1.62
N ASP A 32 14.88 -18.82 -2.82
CA ASP A 32 16.04 -18.10 -3.34
C ASP A 32 16.48 -16.98 -2.38
N PRO A 33 17.76 -16.89 -2.02
CA PRO A 33 18.30 -15.89 -1.09
C PRO A 33 17.94 -14.44 -1.44
N ARG A 34 17.72 -14.13 -2.71
CA ARG A 34 17.29 -12.78 -3.14
C ARG A 34 15.97 -12.35 -2.48
N TYR A 35 15.09 -13.30 -2.14
CA TYR A 35 13.80 -13.05 -1.47
C TYR A 35 13.91 -13.00 0.06
N LEU A 36 15.07 -13.31 0.64
CA LEU A 36 15.28 -13.34 2.08
C LEU A 36 16.10 -12.15 2.61
N ASN A 37 16.35 -11.16 1.75
CA ASN A 37 17.09 -9.96 2.13
C ASN A 37 16.16 -8.85 2.67
N PRO A 38 16.19 -8.51 3.98
CA PRO A 38 15.30 -7.51 4.57
C PRO A 38 15.64 -6.08 4.17
N ARG A 39 16.80 -5.84 3.57
CA ARG A 39 17.26 -4.52 3.16
C ARG A 39 16.92 -4.17 1.72
N ARG A 40 16.36 -5.12 0.95
CA ARG A 40 16.15 -4.95 -0.49
C ARG A 40 14.70 -5.22 -0.87
N HIS A 41 14.12 -4.32 -1.65
CA HIS A 41 12.91 -4.59 -2.41
C HIS A 41 13.26 -5.36 -3.68
N CYS A 42 12.38 -6.27 -4.09
CA CYS A 42 12.56 -7.06 -5.31
C CYS A 42 11.21 -7.40 -5.95
N PRO A 43 11.21 -7.94 -7.18
CA PRO A 43 10.01 -8.53 -7.78
C PRO A 43 9.40 -9.58 -6.84
N CYS A 44 8.06 -9.62 -6.75
CA CYS A 44 7.40 -10.65 -5.96
C CYS A 44 7.58 -12.03 -6.63
N PRO A 45 7.87 -13.09 -5.87
CA PRO A 45 8.06 -14.43 -6.44
C PRO A 45 6.80 -15.00 -7.10
N ARG A 46 5.62 -14.44 -6.81
CA ARG A 46 4.35 -14.86 -7.40
C ARG A 46 3.82 -13.90 -8.46
N CYS A 47 3.66 -12.61 -8.13
CA CYS A 47 3.01 -11.64 -9.03
C CYS A 47 4.01 -10.77 -9.80
N GLY A 48 5.33 -10.98 -9.64
CA GLY A 48 6.35 -10.20 -10.34
C GLY A 48 6.37 -8.74 -9.88
N GLY A 49 6.40 -7.82 -10.83
CA GLY A 49 6.60 -6.40 -10.58
C GLY A 49 8.08 -6.08 -10.43
N LYS A 50 8.42 -4.82 -10.09
CA LYS A 50 9.81 -4.38 -10.01
C LYS A 50 10.36 -4.46 -8.58
N ASP A 51 9.57 -3.98 -7.59
CA ASP A 51 9.99 -3.72 -6.21
C ASP A 51 8.86 -3.95 -5.19
N ARG A 52 7.87 -4.78 -5.55
CA ARG A 52 6.64 -5.00 -4.76
C ARG A 52 6.84 -5.83 -3.51
N TYR A 53 7.91 -6.62 -3.48
CA TYR A 53 8.17 -7.58 -2.41
C TYR A 53 9.33 -7.12 -1.54
N ARG A 54 9.17 -7.30 -0.23
CA ARG A 54 10.22 -7.09 0.78
C ARG A 54 10.09 -8.15 1.86
N TYR A 55 11.17 -8.86 2.13
CA TYR A 55 11.31 -9.69 3.33
C TYR A 55 11.53 -8.79 4.54
N THR A 56 10.85 -9.04 5.64
CA THR A 56 10.97 -8.19 6.83
C THR A 56 11.48 -8.97 8.04
N ASP A 57 11.24 -10.27 8.07
CA ASP A 57 11.42 -11.13 9.25
C ASP A 57 10.91 -10.48 10.54
N TYR A 58 9.80 -9.72 10.41
CA TYR A 58 9.29 -8.90 11.48
C TYR A 58 9.12 -9.72 12.76
N GLN A 59 9.78 -9.28 13.84
CA GLN A 59 9.81 -9.96 15.13
C GLN A 59 10.25 -11.43 15.05
N GLY A 60 11.11 -11.82 14.12
CA GLY A 60 11.57 -13.21 13.98
C GLY A 60 10.48 -14.19 13.53
N ARG A 61 9.41 -13.71 12.89
CA ARG A 61 8.27 -14.53 12.45
C ARG A 61 8.30 -14.88 10.97
N GLY A 62 9.40 -14.61 10.26
CA GLY A 62 9.54 -14.85 8.83
C GLY A 62 8.67 -13.95 7.97
N GLY A 63 8.34 -12.76 8.48
CA GLY A 63 7.41 -11.86 7.83
C GLY A 63 7.92 -11.32 6.50
N PHE A 64 6.98 -11.03 5.60
CA PHE A 64 7.23 -10.35 4.34
C PHE A 64 6.04 -9.47 3.95
N ILE A 65 6.25 -8.57 3.02
CA ILE A 65 5.20 -7.73 2.44
C ILE A 65 5.31 -7.83 0.92
N CYS A 66 4.19 -7.98 0.25
CA CYS A 66 4.05 -7.72 -1.16
C CYS A 66 2.86 -6.79 -1.35
N ASN A 67 3.08 -5.60 -1.89
CA ASN A 67 2.04 -4.57 -2.03
C ASN A 67 0.81 -5.04 -2.81
N GLN A 68 0.88 -6.17 -3.49
CA GLN A 68 -0.22 -6.75 -4.26
C GLN A 68 -0.75 -8.05 -3.68
N CYS A 69 0.10 -9.02 -3.33
CA CYS A 69 -0.34 -10.35 -2.87
C CYS A 69 -0.63 -10.38 -1.36
N TYR A 70 0.17 -9.63 -0.58
CA TYR A 70 0.12 -9.59 0.89
C TYR A 70 0.42 -8.16 1.37
N PRO A 71 -0.46 -7.20 1.09
CA PRO A 71 -0.24 -5.78 1.43
C PRO A 71 -0.22 -5.54 2.95
N GLU A 72 -0.93 -6.36 3.72
CA GLU A 72 -0.89 -6.33 5.19
C GLU A 72 0.31 -7.11 5.78
N GLY A 73 1.12 -7.71 4.90
CA GLY A 73 2.19 -8.61 5.30
C GLY A 73 1.74 -10.05 5.48
N GLY A 74 2.66 -10.97 5.30
CA GLY A 74 2.49 -12.40 5.56
C GLY A 74 3.49 -12.91 6.60
N SER A 75 3.21 -14.06 7.20
CA SER A 75 4.11 -14.80 8.10
C SER A 75 5.08 -15.68 7.31
N GLY A 76 6.01 -16.34 8.00
CA GLY A 76 6.89 -17.31 7.37
C GLY A 76 6.15 -18.49 6.72
N PHE A 77 5.01 -18.92 7.25
CA PHE A 77 4.16 -19.92 6.61
C PHE A 77 3.52 -19.38 5.33
N ASP A 78 3.04 -18.13 5.37
CA ASP A 78 2.43 -17.49 4.20
C ASP A 78 3.45 -17.32 3.06
N LEU A 79 4.73 -17.13 3.37
CA LEU A 79 5.78 -17.09 2.35
C LEU A 79 5.94 -18.42 1.62
N LEU A 80 5.87 -19.54 2.35
CA LEU A 80 5.91 -20.88 1.74
C LEU A 80 4.68 -21.14 0.86
N ILE A 81 3.51 -20.72 1.31
CA ILE A 81 2.26 -20.78 0.53
C ILE A 81 2.39 -19.92 -0.74
N LEU A 82 2.93 -18.71 -0.62
CA LEU A 82 3.12 -17.79 -1.74
C LEU A 82 4.05 -18.35 -2.81
N VAL A 83 5.22 -18.92 -2.38
CA VAL A 83 6.29 -19.34 -3.28
C VAL A 83 6.00 -20.72 -3.90
N PHE A 84 5.54 -21.67 -3.09
CA PHE A 84 5.40 -23.07 -3.51
C PHE A 84 3.96 -23.48 -3.82
N GLY A 85 2.97 -22.65 -3.49
CA GLY A 85 1.56 -22.98 -3.65
C GLY A 85 1.05 -24.01 -2.65
N TYR A 86 1.75 -24.23 -1.54
CA TYR A 86 1.33 -25.14 -0.48
C TYR A 86 0.00 -24.70 0.13
N ASP A 87 -0.74 -25.63 0.69
CA ASP A 87 -1.70 -25.31 1.73
C ASP A 87 -1.00 -25.13 3.09
N PHE A 88 -1.73 -24.62 4.09
CA PHE A 88 -1.14 -24.38 5.41
C PHE A 88 -0.63 -25.67 6.08
N ALA A 89 -1.31 -26.79 5.87
CA ALA A 89 -0.94 -28.07 6.48
C ALA A 89 0.37 -28.59 5.88
N GLU A 90 0.55 -28.43 4.57
CA GLU A 90 1.80 -28.80 3.88
C GLU A 90 2.94 -27.88 4.31
N ALA A 91 2.73 -26.55 4.35
CA ALA A 91 3.72 -25.62 4.83
C ALA A 91 4.17 -25.96 6.27
N ALA A 92 3.22 -26.29 7.15
CA ALA A 92 3.53 -26.70 8.52
C ALA A 92 4.34 -28.00 8.59
N ARG A 93 4.02 -29.00 7.74
CA ARG A 93 4.77 -30.25 7.65
C ARG A 93 6.21 -30.02 7.19
N GLN A 94 6.40 -29.19 6.17
CA GLN A 94 7.73 -28.87 5.65
C GLN A 94 8.59 -28.14 6.69
N VAL A 95 8.01 -27.17 7.41
CA VAL A 95 8.69 -26.50 8.52
C VAL A 95 9.05 -27.47 9.63
N ALA A 96 8.15 -28.38 10.01
CA ALA A 96 8.41 -29.39 11.04
C ALA A 96 9.53 -30.35 10.63
N ALA A 97 9.60 -30.72 9.34
CA ALA A 97 10.67 -31.56 8.80
C ALA A 97 12.05 -30.87 8.94
N VAL A 98 12.15 -29.58 8.56
CA VAL A 98 13.39 -28.80 8.70
C VAL A 98 13.80 -28.65 10.16
N LEU A 99 12.85 -28.51 11.06
CA LEU A 99 13.10 -28.36 12.50
C LEU A 99 13.37 -29.70 13.23
N GLY A 100 13.33 -30.84 12.52
CA GLY A 100 13.53 -32.16 13.12
C GLY A 100 12.35 -32.64 13.98
N LEU A 101 11.18 -32.01 13.83
CA LEU A 101 9.94 -32.38 14.51
C LEU A 101 9.13 -33.42 13.71
N ALA A 102 9.63 -33.83 12.55
CA ALA A 102 8.98 -34.77 11.65
C ALA A 102 8.93 -36.17 12.27
N GLY A 103 7.72 -36.58 12.67
CA GLY A 103 7.42 -37.86 13.31
C GLY A 103 6.05 -37.89 13.94
N GLY A 104 5.45 -36.73 14.19
CA GLY A 104 4.12 -36.61 14.76
C GLY A 104 3.07 -36.03 13.80
N GLN A 105 1.83 -36.55 13.86
CA GLN A 105 0.70 -35.90 13.16
C GLN A 105 0.37 -34.57 13.85
N VAL A 106 0.13 -33.52 13.04
CA VAL A 106 -0.36 -32.24 13.56
C VAL A 106 -1.74 -32.48 14.18
N ARG A 107 -1.86 -32.38 15.49
CA ARG A 107 -3.17 -32.35 16.16
C ARG A 107 -3.94 -31.10 15.72
N GLN A 108 -5.18 -31.26 15.31
CA GLN A 108 -6.08 -30.15 15.05
C GLN A 108 -6.12 -29.23 16.27
N TYR A 109 -5.80 -27.95 16.02
CA TYR A 109 -5.81 -26.92 17.03
C TYR A 109 -7.24 -26.66 17.51
N GLN A 110 -7.51 -26.92 18.77
CA GLN A 110 -8.61 -26.29 19.48
C GLN A 110 -8.06 -25.03 20.15
N PRO A 111 -8.68 -23.85 19.96
CA PRO A 111 -8.17 -22.61 20.54
C PRO A 111 -8.29 -22.66 22.07
N THR A 112 -7.23 -23.07 22.74
CA THR A 112 -7.05 -22.76 24.15
C THR A 112 -6.70 -21.28 24.27
N ARG A 113 -7.44 -20.58 25.15
CA ARG A 113 -7.25 -19.18 25.50
C ARG A 113 -5.76 -18.84 25.55
N ALA A 114 -5.34 -17.94 24.66
CA ALA A 114 -3.95 -17.53 24.54
C ALA A 114 -3.41 -17.09 25.90
N ALA A 115 -2.28 -17.67 26.31
CA ALA A 115 -1.46 -17.06 27.35
C ALA A 115 -1.16 -15.60 26.95
N PRO A 116 -1.14 -14.66 27.89
CA PRO A 116 -0.85 -13.27 27.57
C PRO A 116 0.52 -13.24 26.87
N VAL A 117 0.50 -12.85 25.60
CA VAL A 117 1.72 -12.48 24.87
C VAL A 117 2.34 -11.38 25.71
N THR A 118 3.53 -11.63 26.28
CA THR A 118 4.35 -10.56 26.85
C THR A 118 4.38 -9.48 25.80
N ALA A 119 3.84 -8.32 26.14
CA ALA A 119 3.65 -7.21 25.22
C ALA A 119 4.97 -6.93 24.51
N ALA A 120 5.02 -7.22 23.21
CA ALA A 120 6.02 -6.62 22.35
C ALA A 120 5.95 -5.12 22.62
N ASN A 121 7.09 -4.45 22.78
CA ASN A 121 7.12 -3.01 22.93
C ASN A 121 6.16 -2.43 21.87
N PRO A 122 5.16 -1.64 22.26
CA PRO A 122 4.21 -1.10 21.31
C PRO A 122 5.01 -0.37 20.22
N GLU A 123 4.67 -0.64 18.96
CA GLU A 123 5.26 0.15 17.87
C GLU A 123 5.10 1.64 18.20
N PRO A 124 6.16 2.44 18.02
CA PRO A 124 6.08 3.85 18.35
C PRO A 124 4.98 4.50 17.50
N ASP A 125 4.06 5.20 18.17
CA ASP A 125 3.06 5.99 17.48
C ASP A 125 3.73 7.22 16.85
N CYS A 126 3.82 7.23 15.53
CA CYS A 126 4.42 8.31 14.76
C CYS A 126 3.50 9.52 14.58
N LEU A 127 2.31 9.55 15.21
CA LEU A 127 1.35 10.65 15.07
C LEU A 127 1.96 12.05 15.34
N PRO A 128 2.73 12.27 16.42
CA PRO A 128 3.32 13.59 16.64
C PRO A 128 4.22 14.05 15.50
N ALA A 129 5.02 13.14 14.93
CA ALA A 129 5.90 13.45 13.80
C ALA A 129 5.14 13.65 12.48
N LEU A 130 3.98 13.00 12.30
CA LEU A 130 3.09 13.24 11.16
C LEU A 130 2.38 14.60 11.29
N LEU A 131 1.90 14.93 12.49
CA LEU A 131 1.26 16.21 12.74
C LEU A 131 2.25 17.36 12.55
N GLY A 132 3.47 17.28 13.09
CA GLY A 132 4.50 18.28 12.86
C GLY A 132 4.78 18.52 11.38
N LEU A 133 5.00 17.42 10.61
CA LEU A 133 5.19 17.53 9.17
C LEU A 133 3.98 18.15 8.45
N TRP A 134 2.77 17.83 8.89
CA TRP A 134 1.54 18.34 8.30
C TRP A 134 1.33 19.83 8.61
N GLU A 135 1.54 20.22 9.85
CA GLU A 135 1.32 21.60 10.32
C GLU A 135 2.33 22.60 9.75
N GLU A 136 3.58 22.15 9.54
CA GLU A 136 4.65 22.97 8.93
C GLU A 136 4.46 23.19 7.43
N ALA A 137 3.75 22.28 6.74
CA ALA A 137 3.52 22.38 5.31
C ALA A 137 2.48 23.46 4.96
N PHE A 138 2.67 24.12 3.83
CA PHE A 138 1.82 25.19 3.34
C PHE A 138 0.52 24.68 2.72
N LEU A 139 -0.55 25.42 2.86
CA LEU A 139 -1.76 25.24 2.05
C LEU A 139 -1.40 25.46 0.59
N LEU A 140 -2.06 24.71 -0.31
CA LEU A 140 -1.86 24.92 -1.74
C LEU A 140 -2.33 26.32 -2.16
N ALA A 141 -1.57 26.91 -3.06
CA ALA A 141 -1.89 28.18 -3.70
C ALA A 141 -1.57 28.11 -5.19
N ASP A 142 -2.23 28.92 -6.01
CA ASP A 142 -1.91 28.96 -7.44
C ASP A 142 -0.46 29.41 -7.66
N GLY A 143 0.25 28.69 -8.51
CA GLY A 143 1.66 28.94 -8.82
C GLY A 143 2.67 28.22 -7.92
N ASP A 144 2.23 27.51 -6.86
CA ASP A 144 3.14 26.67 -6.10
C ASP A 144 3.60 25.41 -6.90
N PRO A 145 4.68 24.74 -6.47
CA PRO A 145 5.18 23.53 -7.14
C PRO A 145 4.16 22.41 -7.30
N VAL A 146 3.20 22.26 -6.37
CA VAL A 146 2.19 21.20 -6.43
C VAL A 146 1.12 21.53 -7.47
N THR A 147 0.60 22.76 -7.45
CA THR A 147 -0.37 23.21 -8.47
C THR A 147 0.27 23.26 -9.85
N GLY A 148 1.54 23.67 -9.95
CA GLY A 148 2.33 23.59 -11.18
C GLY A 148 2.48 22.16 -11.68
N TYR A 149 2.77 21.21 -10.79
CA TYR A 149 2.83 19.79 -11.11
C TYR A 149 1.48 19.23 -11.61
N LEU A 150 0.39 19.53 -10.92
CA LEU A 150 -0.94 19.08 -11.32
C LEU A 150 -1.33 19.62 -12.70
N LYS A 151 -1.06 20.90 -12.98
CA LYS A 151 -1.25 21.51 -14.31
C LYS A 151 -0.40 20.82 -15.38
N THR A 152 0.88 20.52 -15.10
CA THR A 152 1.76 19.78 -16.04
C THR A 152 1.23 18.38 -16.35
N ARG A 153 0.48 17.78 -15.40
CA ARG A 153 -0.20 16.50 -15.61
C ARG A 153 -1.50 16.61 -16.41
N GLY A 154 -1.92 17.80 -16.82
CA GLY A 154 -3.18 18.03 -17.53
C GLY A 154 -4.41 18.07 -16.63
N LEU A 155 -4.21 18.18 -15.31
CA LEU A 155 -5.32 18.25 -14.36
C LEU A 155 -5.84 19.69 -14.25
N PRO A 156 -7.13 19.93 -14.47
CA PRO A 156 -7.75 21.20 -14.14
C PRO A 156 -7.74 21.36 -12.62
N LEU A 157 -7.33 22.53 -12.14
CA LEU A 157 -7.42 22.84 -10.73
C LEU A 157 -8.87 23.16 -10.37
N PRO A 158 -9.42 22.54 -9.29
CA PRO A 158 -10.73 22.93 -8.79
C PRO A 158 -10.68 24.36 -8.24
N GLU A 159 -11.82 25.06 -8.23
CA GLU A 159 -11.94 26.42 -7.65
C GLU A 159 -11.46 26.46 -6.18
N THR A 160 -11.80 25.43 -5.41
CA THR A 160 -11.31 25.24 -4.06
C THR A 160 -10.29 24.09 -4.05
N LEU A 161 -9.04 24.41 -3.79
CA LEU A 161 -7.97 23.41 -3.70
C LEU A 161 -8.20 22.48 -2.50
N PRO A 162 -7.97 21.15 -2.67
CA PRO A 162 -8.24 20.17 -1.62
C PRO A 162 -7.42 20.42 -0.36
N ALA A 163 -8.08 20.64 0.79
CA ALA A 163 -7.43 20.83 2.09
C ALA A 163 -6.63 19.58 2.54
N ALA A 164 -6.92 18.41 1.97
CA ALA A 164 -6.19 17.17 2.19
C ALA A 164 -4.82 17.13 1.48
N LEU A 165 -4.49 18.15 0.68
CA LEU A 165 -3.20 18.31 0.02
C LEU A 165 -2.49 19.55 0.56
N ARG A 166 -1.18 19.42 0.77
CA ARG A 166 -0.30 20.52 1.16
C ARG A 166 1.01 20.53 0.37
N TYR A 167 1.68 21.64 0.40
CA TYR A 167 2.98 21.84 -0.23
C TYR A 167 4.08 21.94 0.84
N GLU A 168 5.11 21.11 0.71
CA GLU A 168 6.36 21.20 1.48
C GLU A 168 7.51 21.61 0.55
N PRO A 169 8.13 22.79 0.78
CA PRO A 169 9.14 23.31 -0.13
C PRO A 169 10.45 22.52 -0.13
N ALA A 170 10.80 21.87 0.97
CA ALA A 170 12.12 21.27 1.19
C ALA A 170 12.05 19.95 1.95
N LEU A 171 11.27 19.00 1.45
CA LEU A 171 11.15 17.67 2.07
C LEU A 171 12.41 16.84 1.82
N SER A 172 13.01 16.36 2.91
CA SER A 172 14.17 15.47 2.86
C SER A 172 13.78 14.09 2.32
N TYR A 173 14.49 13.66 1.27
CA TYR A 173 14.36 12.31 0.72
C TYR A 173 15.43 11.40 1.33
N TRP A 174 15.00 10.52 2.22
CA TRP A 174 15.86 9.55 2.89
C TRP A 174 15.89 8.22 2.15
N ALA A 175 17.08 7.66 1.95
CA ALA A 175 17.26 6.30 1.45
C ALA A 175 18.27 5.52 2.32
N GLN A 176 18.15 4.20 2.31
CA GLN A 176 19.11 3.31 2.95
C GLN A 176 20.30 3.14 2.01
N LEU A 177 21.50 3.44 2.48
CA LEU A 177 22.75 3.06 1.84
C LEU A 177 23.32 1.80 2.52
N SER A 178 24.51 1.40 2.10
CA SER A 178 25.16 0.19 2.62
C SER A 178 25.45 0.26 4.13
N ASP A 179 25.72 1.44 4.64
CA ASP A 179 26.06 1.72 6.03
C ASP A 179 24.83 2.11 6.85
N GLU A 180 24.16 3.20 6.47
CA GLU A 180 23.03 3.78 7.22
C GLU A 180 22.03 4.54 6.30
N ARG A 181 21.04 5.17 6.92
CA ARG A 181 20.09 6.03 6.21
C ARG A 181 20.68 7.43 5.99
N HIS A 182 20.69 7.85 4.73
CA HIS A 182 21.16 9.18 4.31
C HIS A 182 20.04 10.02 3.70
N CYS A 183 20.09 11.32 3.95
CA CYS A 183 19.31 12.29 3.18
C CYS A 183 20.02 12.52 1.84
N LEU A 184 19.43 12.03 0.75
CA LEU A 184 20.03 12.13 -0.58
C LEU A 184 19.67 13.45 -1.29
N ILE A 185 18.45 13.92 -1.07
CA ILE A 185 17.86 15.06 -1.78
C ILE A 185 16.98 15.81 -0.81
N CYS A 186 16.93 17.14 -0.92
CA CYS A 186 15.95 17.98 -0.28
C CYS A 186 15.22 18.73 -1.40
N THR A 187 13.92 18.53 -1.54
CA THR A 187 13.19 19.08 -2.69
C THR A 187 11.71 19.29 -2.36
N ALA A 188 11.03 20.04 -3.22
CA ALA A 188 9.59 20.26 -3.14
C ALA A 188 8.81 18.95 -3.10
N ALA A 189 7.72 18.92 -2.36
CA ALA A 189 6.85 17.75 -2.30
C ALA A 189 5.37 18.11 -2.12
N MET A 190 4.50 17.33 -2.72
CA MET A 190 3.10 17.28 -2.37
C MET A 190 2.93 16.31 -1.19
N LEU A 191 2.34 16.79 -0.12
CA LEU A 191 1.89 16.01 1.02
C LEU A 191 0.39 15.78 0.91
N ALA A 192 -0.06 14.56 1.14
CA ALA A 192 -1.47 14.22 1.13
C ALA A 192 -1.83 13.46 2.42
N ALA A 193 -2.75 14.01 3.20
CA ALA A 193 -3.21 13.41 4.44
C ALA A 193 -4.11 12.21 4.16
N SER A 194 -3.68 11.03 4.57
CA SER A 194 -4.50 9.82 4.58
C SER A 194 -5.22 9.72 5.92
N THR A 195 -6.54 9.87 5.89
CA THR A 195 -7.39 9.92 7.09
C THR A 195 -8.48 8.86 7.04
N THR A 196 -9.00 8.50 8.22
CA THR A 196 -10.28 7.80 8.34
C THR A 196 -11.44 8.74 7.99
N PRO A 197 -12.66 8.21 7.75
CA PRO A 197 -13.84 9.04 7.48
C PRO A 197 -14.17 10.08 8.56
N ASP A 198 -13.81 9.81 9.81
CA ASP A 198 -13.94 10.73 10.95
C ASP A 198 -12.75 11.71 11.10
N GLY A 199 -11.86 11.78 10.11
CA GLY A 199 -10.78 12.76 10.02
C GLY A 199 -9.49 12.42 10.79
N GLN A 200 -9.36 11.23 11.40
CA GLN A 200 -8.14 10.86 12.11
C GLN A 200 -6.98 10.61 11.13
N LEU A 201 -5.86 11.30 11.31
CA LEU A 201 -4.65 11.12 10.50
C LEU A 201 -4.04 9.73 10.72
N LYS A 202 -3.91 8.95 9.66
CA LYS A 202 -3.34 7.59 9.64
C LYS A 202 -2.01 7.51 8.93
N GLY A 203 -1.71 8.50 8.09
CA GLY A 203 -0.44 8.62 7.39
C GLY A 203 -0.39 9.82 6.47
N ILE A 204 0.78 10.09 5.93
CA ILE A 204 1.01 11.13 4.92
C ILE A 204 1.65 10.49 3.70
N HIS A 205 0.95 10.58 2.56
CA HIS A 205 1.52 10.24 1.28
C HIS A 205 2.36 11.42 0.78
N GLN A 206 3.59 11.15 0.37
CA GLN A 206 4.59 12.12 -0.07
C GLN A 206 4.87 11.90 -1.55
N THR A 207 4.64 12.90 -2.39
CA THR A 207 5.08 12.89 -3.79
C THR A 207 6.16 13.93 -3.96
N TYR A 208 7.41 13.48 -4.15
CA TYR A 208 8.56 14.35 -4.35
C TYR A 208 8.57 14.91 -5.77
N LEU A 209 8.84 16.19 -5.88
CA LEU A 209 8.77 16.95 -7.11
C LEU A 209 10.14 17.53 -7.49
N GLN A 210 10.35 17.77 -8.78
CA GLN A 210 11.48 18.50 -9.31
C GLN A 210 11.08 19.36 -10.49
N HIS A 211 11.84 20.39 -10.78
CA HIS A 211 11.71 21.14 -12.02
C HIS A 211 11.96 20.25 -13.24
N ASP A 212 11.17 20.46 -14.29
CA ASP A 212 11.31 19.74 -15.57
C ASP A 212 12.37 20.35 -16.52
N GLY A 213 12.89 21.54 -16.16
CA GLY A 213 13.84 22.30 -16.96
C GLY A 213 13.20 23.25 -17.97
N ALA A 214 11.87 23.18 -18.17
CA ALA A 214 11.10 24.03 -19.06
C ALA A 214 10.18 25.02 -18.31
N GLY A 215 10.37 25.15 -17.00
CA GLY A 215 9.58 26.02 -16.14
C GLY A 215 8.37 25.33 -15.47
N GLY A 216 8.19 24.03 -15.71
CA GLY A 216 7.16 23.22 -15.10
C GLY A 216 7.68 22.32 -13.95
N TRP A 217 6.77 21.54 -13.36
CA TRP A 217 7.08 20.61 -12.29
C TRP A 217 6.69 19.18 -12.67
N ARG A 218 7.53 18.21 -12.27
CA ARG A 218 7.30 16.78 -12.48
C ARG A 218 7.68 15.97 -11.25
N LYS A 219 7.30 14.70 -11.21
CA LYS A 219 7.77 13.77 -10.18
C LYS A 219 9.30 13.68 -10.19
N LEU A 220 9.88 13.58 -9.01
CA LEU A 220 11.32 13.36 -8.84
C LEU A 220 11.79 12.14 -9.64
N ALA A 221 12.82 12.31 -10.44
CA ALA A 221 13.47 11.24 -11.18
C ALA A 221 14.94 11.15 -10.73
N ALA A 222 15.16 10.49 -9.60
CA ALA A 222 16.48 10.29 -9.01
C ALA A 222 16.86 8.82 -9.00
N LYS A 223 18.17 8.55 -8.90
CA LYS A 223 18.72 7.20 -8.81
C LYS A 223 19.42 6.99 -7.48
N HIS A 224 19.36 5.77 -6.99
CA HIS A 224 20.10 5.36 -5.80
C HIS A 224 21.62 5.43 -6.11
N PRO A 225 22.44 6.11 -5.27
CA PRO A 225 23.84 6.39 -5.60
C PRO A 225 24.69 5.12 -5.69
N GLU A 226 24.38 4.08 -4.93
CA GLU A 226 25.17 2.83 -4.93
C GLU A 226 24.65 1.81 -5.96
N THR A 227 23.34 1.68 -6.14
CA THR A 227 22.75 0.64 -7.00
C THR A 227 22.39 1.13 -8.39
N GLY A 228 22.32 2.46 -8.60
CA GLY A 228 21.85 3.06 -9.86
C GLY A 228 20.36 2.86 -10.14
N GLU A 229 19.62 2.17 -9.27
CA GLU A 229 18.18 1.94 -9.41
C GLU A 229 17.38 3.25 -9.26
N ALA A 230 16.27 3.36 -9.99
CA ALA A 230 15.39 4.52 -9.87
C ALA A 230 14.77 4.57 -8.46
N LEU A 231 14.88 5.72 -7.81
CA LEU A 231 14.23 5.98 -6.53
C LEU A 231 12.74 6.26 -6.74
N PRO A 232 11.83 5.69 -5.91
CA PRO A 232 10.41 5.97 -6.00
C PRO A 232 10.12 7.44 -5.66
N ALA A 233 9.43 8.14 -6.57
CA ALA A 233 9.02 9.53 -6.33
C ALA A 233 7.91 9.64 -5.28
N LYS A 234 7.21 8.55 -4.97
CA LYS A 234 6.14 8.48 -4.00
C LYS A 234 6.58 7.67 -2.78
N LYS A 235 6.28 8.17 -1.58
CA LYS A 235 6.51 7.46 -0.32
C LYS A 235 5.30 7.60 0.58
N MET A 236 5.05 6.59 1.40
CA MET A 236 4.04 6.63 2.46
C MET A 236 4.72 6.67 3.82
N ARG A 237 4.30 7.59 4.67
CA ARG A 237 4.68 7.64 6.08
C ARG A 237 3.45 7.33 6.92
N ALA A 238 3.36 6.09 7.38
CA ALA A 238 2.25 5.61 8.19
C ALA A 238 2.43 5.97 9.67
N ARG A 239 1.33 6.07 10.40
CA ARG A 239 1.32 6.31 11.85
C ARG A 239 1.94 5.13 12.61
N PHE A 240 1.55 3.92 12.26
CA PHE A 240 2.10 2.63 12.70
C PHE A 240 1.77 1.58 11.65
N SER A 241 2.32 0.39 11.76
CA SER A 241 2.05 -0.71 10.81
C SER A 241 0.56 -1.07 10.79
N GLY A 242 -0.03 -1.12 9.60
CA GLY A 242 -1.47 -1.39 9.43
C GLY A 242 -2.41 -0.20 9.69
N SER A 243 -1.90 0.97 10.11
CA SER A 243 -2.75 2.15 10.39
C SER A 243 -3.51 2.68 9.18
N LEU A 244 -3.05 2.38 7.97
CA LEU A 244 -3.64 2.87 6.72
C LEU A 244 -4.87 2.07 6.27
N LYS A 245 -5.23 1.00 6.95
CA LYS A 245 -6.40 0.20 6.58
C LYS A 245 -7.67 1.03 6.66
N GLY A 246 -8.42 1.07 5.56
CA GLY A 246 -9.64 1.86 5.42
C GLY A 246 -9.43 3.37 5.20
N ALA A 247 -8.24 3.89 5.48
CA ALA A 247 -7.93 5.30 5.31
C ALA A 247 -7.70 5.67 3.84
N ALA A 248 -7.98 6.93 3.50
CA ALA A 248 -7.81 7.47 2.17
C ALA A 248 -7.46 8.97 2.21
N VAL A 249 -7.06 9.53 1.08
CA VAL A 249 -6.97 10.98 0.89
C VAL A 249 -8.34 11.48 0.43
N HIS A 250 -9.11 12.06 1.33
CA HIS A 250 -10.42 12.65 1.03
C HIS A 250 -10.22 14.04 0.40
N LEU A 251 -10.22 14.11 -0.94
CA LEU A 251 -10.00 15.37 -1.67
C LEU A 251 -11.18 16.32 -1.54
N ALA A 252 -12.39 15.77 -1.36
CA ALA A 252 -13.61 16.49 -1.04
C ALA A 252 -14.57 15.58 -0.25
N ALA A 253 -15.52 16.17 0.47
CA ALA A 253 -16.63 15.44 1.08
C ALA A 253 -17.62 14.96 -0.02
N PRO A 254 -18.45 13.92 0.24
CA PRO A 254 -19.55 13.57 -0.66
C PRO A 254 -20.45 14.79 -0.94
N ASP A 255 -21.03 14.84 -2.13
CA ASP A 255 -21.95 15.92 -2.50
C ASP A 255 -23.27 15.87 -1.71
N GLU A 256 -24.16 16.83 -1.95
CA GLU A 256 -25.47 16.90 -1.30
C GLU A 256 -26.34 15.66 -1.51
N GLN A 257 -26.12 14.91 -2.59
CA GLN A 257 -26.78 13.65 -2.89
C GLN A 257 -26.06 12.44 -2.26
N GLY A 258 -24.95 12.66 -1.59
CA GLY A 258 -24.11 11.62 -1.00
C GLY A 258 -23.29 10.83 -2.02
N ARG A 259 -22.95 11.41 -3.17
CA ARG A 259 -22.15 10.77 -4.21
C ARG A 259 -20.67 11.07 -4.00
N LEU A 260 -19.84 10.05 -4.19
CA LEU A 260 -18.38 10.15 -4.05
C LEU A 260 -17.70 9.26 -5.07
N ILE A 261 -16.68 9.77 -5.75
CA ILE A 261 -15.77 8.99 -6.58
C ILE A 261 -14.62 8.45 -5.73
N VAL A 262 -14.20 7.21 -6.02
CA VAL A 262 -13.00 6.60 -5.41
C VAL A 262 -12.10 6.09 -6.51
N ALA A 263 -10.84 6.52 -6.50
CA ALA A 263 -9.80 6.02 -7.42
C ALA A 263 -8.57 5.55 -6.65
N GLU A 264 -7.65 4.83 -7.31
CA GLU A 264 -6.44 4.35 -6.68
C GLU A 264 -5.47 5.50 -6.37
N GLY A 265 -5.11 6.30 -7.36
CA GLY A 265 -4.13 7.38 -7.24
C GLY A 265 -4.77 8.75 -6.96
N ILE A 266 -3.98 9.68 -6.39
CA ILE A 266 -4.42 11.06 -6.17
C ILE A 266 -4.70 11.74 -7.53
N GLU A 267 -3.81 11.58 -8.48
CA GLU A 267 -3.94 12.14 -9.82
C GLU A 267 -5.14 11.53 -10.55
N SER A 268 -5.34 10.20 -10.44
CA SER A 268 -6.50 9.51 -11.04
C SER A 268 -7.81 9.91 -10.38
N ALA A 269 -7.82 10.18 -9.04
CA ALA A 269 -9.00 10.68 -8.34
C ALA A 269 -9.39 12.11 -8.76
N LEU A 270 -8.40 13.00 -8.90
CA LEU A 270 -8.63 14.36 -9.40
C LEU A 270 -9.12 14.35 -10.85
N ALA A 271 -8.56 13.47 -11.69
CA ALA A 271 -8.98 13.31 -13.08
C ALA A 271 -10.41 12.76 -13.19
N ALA A 272 -10.75 11.74 -12.40
CA ALA A 272 -12.10 11.20 -12.33
C ALA A 272 -13.10 12.25 -11.82
N SER A 273 -12.72 13.06 -10.84
CA SER A 273 -13.53 14.20 -10.39
C SER A 273 -13.81 15.17 -11.52
N ALA A 274 -12.80 15.52 -12.32
CA ALA A 274 -12.95 16.42 -13.47
C ALA A 274 -13.79 15.79 -14.59
N LEU A 275 -13.67 14.48 -14.85
CA LEU A 275 -14.43 13.77 -15.89
C LEU A 275 -15.93 13.67 -15.59
N PHE A 276 -16.29 13.51 -14.31
CA PHE A 276 -17.65 13.18 -13.90
C PHE A 276 -18.33 14.28 -13.08
N GLY A 277 -17.63 15.36 -12.74
CA GLY A 277 -18.19 16.45 -11.94
C GLY A 277 -18.58 16.03 -10.51
N LEU A 278 -17.88 15.06 -9.92
CA LEU A 278 -18.18 14.52 -8.60
C LEU A 278 -17.00 14.70 -7.64
N PRO A 279 -17.26 14.87 -6.32
CA PRO A 279 -16.19 14.87 -5.32
C PRO A 279 -15.45 13.53 -5.29
N ALA A 280 -14.16 13.56 -4.94
CA ALA A 280 -13.32 12.38 -5.01
C ALA A 280 -12.48 12.09 -3.76
N ALA A 281 -12.12 10.81 -3.60
CA ALA A 281 -11.13 10.33 -2.65
C ALA A 281 -10.12 9.39 -3.35
N ALA A 282 -8.86 9.41 -2.90
CA ALA A 282 -7.81 8.52 -3.38
C ALA A 282 -7.47 7.47 -2.34
N ALA A 283 -7.61 6.20 -2.69
CA ALA A 283 -7.37 5.05 -1.81
C ALA A 283 -5.89 4.63 -1.72
N LEU A 284 -5.01 5.25 -2.51
CA LEU A 284 -3.55 5.15 -2.55
C LEU A 284 -2.98 3.80 -3.03
N SER A 285 -3.80 2.79 -3.18
CA SER A 285 -3.44 1.48 -3.75
C SER A 285 -4.68 0.66 -4.08
N ALA A 286 -4.54 -0.37 -4.91
CA ALA A 286 -5.62 -1.34 -5.17
C ALA A 286 -6.12 -2.01 -3.87
N HIS A 287 -5.20 -2.35 -2.94
CA HIS A 287 -5.61 -2.85 -1.63
C HIS A 287 -6.38 -1.80 -0.84
N GLY A 288 -5.89 -0.56 -0.77
CA GLY A 288 -6.60 0.56 -0.14
C GLY A 288 -8.01 0.72 -0.71
N MET A 289 -8.18 0.63 -2.03
CA MET A 289 -9.50 0.67 -2.68
C MET A 289 -10.40 -0.47 -2.21
N ALA A 290 -9.90 -1.71 -2.15
CA ALA A 290 -10.69 -2.86 -1.73
C ALA A 290 -11.19 -2.76 -0.27
N VAL A 291 -10.43 -2.07 0.62
CA VAL A 291 -10.76 -1.90 2.03
C VAL A 291 -11.21 -0.48 2.40
N PHE A 292 -11.38 0.39 1.42
CA PHE A 292 -11.79 1.79 1.61
C PHE A 292 -12.99 1.91 2.54
N GLU A 293 -12.90 2.78 3.54
CA GLU A 293 -14.01 3.15 4.41
C GLU A 293 -14.55 4.52 3.95
N TRP A 294 -15.82 4.56 3.62
CA TRP A 294 -16.47 5.75 3.09
C TRP A 294 -17.06 6.63 4.19
N PRO A 295 -17.16 7.94 4.00
CA PRO A 295 -17.86 8.84 4.91
C PRO A 295 -19.32 8.42 5.12
N PRO A 296 -19.88 8.60 6.33
CA PRO A 296 -21.24 8.12 6.67
C PRO A 296 -22.35 8.77 5.83
N GLU A 297 -22.10 9.94 5.24
CA GLU A 297 -23.02 10.64 4.34
C GLU A 297 -23.12 9.98 2.96
N THR A 298 -22.21 9.07 2.62
CA THR A 298 -22.15 8.44 1.31
C THR A 298 -23.40 7.59 1.05
N ARG A 299 -24.01 7.79 -0.12
CA ARG A 299 -25.17 7.05 -0.62
C ARG A 299 -24.87 6.32 -1.93
N GLU A 300 -23.88 6.80 -2.67
CA GLU A 300 -23.48 6.25 -3.95
C GLU A 300 -21.98 6.39 -4.15
N LEU A 301 -21.31 5.29 -4.50
CA LEU A 301 -19.90 5.25 -4.86
C LEU A 301 -19.76 5.07 -6.37
N PHE A 302 -18.97 5.94 -6.98
CA PHE A 302 -18.43 5.77 -8.32
C PHE A 302 -16.97 5.32 -8.17
N ILE A 303 -16.64 4.13 -8.65
CA ILE A 303 -15.33 3.53 -8.46
C ILE A 303 -14.59 3.60 -9.79
N ALA A 304 -13.62 4.49 -9.89
CA ALA A 304 -12.75 4.63 -11.05
C ALA A 304 -11.57 3.66 -10.93
N ALA A 305 -11.69 2.52 -11.58
CA ALA A 305 -10.67 1.47 -11.59
C ALA A 305 -9.63 1.73 -12.69
N ASP A 306 -8.36 1.50 -12.38
CA ASP A 306 -7.31 1.45 -13.38
C ASP A 306 -7.49 0.21 -14.28
N ASN A 307 -7.24 0.35 -15.59
CA ASN A 307 -7.34 -0.75 -16.55
C ASN A 307 -5.98 -1.43 -16.71
N ASP A 308 -5.48 -2.04 -15.64
CA ASP A 308 -4.23 -2.81 -15.68
C ASP A 308 -4.38 -4.12 -16.46
N GLY A 309 -3.38 -4.51 -17.25
CA GLY A 309 -3.35 -5.78 -17.98
C GLY A 309 -3.45 -7.04 -17.10
N ASN A 310 -3.22 -6.93 -15.79
CA ASN A 310 -3.34 -8.03 -14.81
C ASN A 310 -4.68 -8.03 -14.05
N GLY A 311 -5.56 -7.06 -14.29
CA GLY A 311 -6.88 -6.95 -13.69
C GLY A 311 -6.90 -6.64 -12.19
N THR A 312 -5.81 -6.10 -11.62
CA THR A 312 -5.73 -5.77 -10.19
C THR A 312 -6.68 -4.64 -9.81
N GLY A 313 -6.74 -3.58 -10.62
CA GLY A 313 -7.61 -2.42 -10.40
C GLY A 313 -9.08 -2.81 -10.39
N ILE A 314 -9.53 -3.55 -11.40
CA ILE A 314 -10.93 -3.99 -11.49
C ILE A 314 -11.31 -4.95 -10.36
N GLN A 315 -10.45 -5.88 -9.96
CA GLN A 315 -10.72 -6.79 -8.84
C GLN A 315 -10.85 -6.03 -7.50
N ALA A 316 -10.07 -4.98 -7.30
CA ALA A 316 -10.19 -4.12 -6.11
C ALA A 316 -11.50 -3.34 -6.12
N ALA A 317 -11.87 -2.79 -7.27
CA ALA A 317 -13.13 -2.07 -7.47
C ALA A 317 -14.36 -2.97 -7.22
N GLU A 318 -14.35 -4.20 -7.73
CA GLU A 318 -15.41 -5.19 -7.51
C GLU A 318 -15.57 -5.56 -6.02
N LYS A 319 -14.46 -5.70 -5.28
CA LYS A 319 -14.49 -5.94 -3.84
C LYS A 319 -15.12 -4.75 -3.10
N LEU A 320 -14.73 -3.52 -3.46
CA LEU A 320 -15.32 -2.31 -2.87
C LEU A 320 -16.80 -2.20 -3.21
N ALA A 321 -17.18 -2.36 -4.48
CA ALA A 321 -18.58 -2.31 -4.92
C ALA A 321 -19.45 -3.33 -4.19
N ARG A 322 -18.96 -4.57 -4.04
CA ARG A 322 -19.67 -5.61 -3.29
C ARG A 322 -19.91 -5.22 -1.83
N ARG A 323 -18.89 -4.64 -1.17
CA ARG A 323 -19.02 -4.15 0.21
C ARG A 323 -20.05 -3.03 0.33
N ALA A 324 -20.00 -2.06 -0.61
CA ALA A 324 -20.94 -0.95 -0.66
C ALA A 324 -22.40 -1.43 -0.84
N LEU A 325 -22.64 -2.32 -1.80
CA LEU A 325 -23.95 -2.89 -2.06
C LEU A 325 -24.50 -3.66 -0.83
N LEU A 326 -23.67 -4.43 -0.14
CA LEU A 326 -24.05 -5.13 1.09
C LEU A 326 -24.39 -4.16 2.22
N ALA A 327 -23.81 -2.96 2.21
CA ALA A 327 -24.12 -1.89 3.17
C ALA A 327 -25.33 -1.01 2.73
N GLY A 328 -25.98 -1.34 1.60
CA GLY A 328 -27.12 -0.57 1.07
C GLY A 328 -26.74 0.69 0.31
N ILE A 329 -25.44 0.85 -0.05
CA ILE A 329 -24.92 1.96 -0.83
C ILE A 329 -24.88 1.57 -2.29
N LYS A 330 -25.35 2.42 -3.18
CA LYS A 330 -25.22 2.20 -4.63
C LYS A 330 -23.74 2.23 -5.03
N ALA A 331 -23.37 1.38 -5.97
CA ALA A 331 -21.98 1.32 -6.46
C ALA A 331 -21.95 1.13 -7.98
N ASN A 332 -21.18 1.98 -8.64
CA ASN A 332 -20.93 1.93 -10.08
C ASN A 332 -19.42 1.82 -10.29
N ILE A 333 -19.00 0.91 -11.15
CA ILE A 333 -17.60 0.78 -11.54
C ILE A 333 -17.45 1.38 -12.92
N TRP A 334 -16.46 2.22 -13.09
CA TRP A 334 -16.01 2.75 -14.36
C TRP A 334 -14.53 2.42 -14.55
N GLN A 335 -14.14 2.17 -15.79
CA GLN A 335 -12.79 1.86 -16.21
C GLN A 335 -12.53 2.47 -17.59
N PRO A 336 -11.33 3.01 -17.89
CA PRO A 336 -10.98 3.41 -19.24
C PRO A 336 -11.06 2.22 -20.21
N GLU A 337 -11.39 2.47 -21.49
CA GLU A 337 -11.47 1.40 -22.49
C GLU A 337 -10.10 0.82 -22.86
N GLN A 338 -9.07 1.68 -22.86
CA GLN A 338 -7.72 1.29 -23.26
C GLN A 338 -7.00 0.59 -22.09
N THR A 339 -6.38 -0.56 -22.36
CA THR A 339 -5.54 -1.29 -21.39
C THR A 339 -4.31 -0.46 -21.00
N ASP A 340 -3.84 -0.64 -19.76
CA ASP A 340 -2.72 0.06 -19.13
C ASP A 340 -2.92 1.59 -19.04
N THR A 341 -4.19 2.03 -18.90
CA THR A 341 -4.56 3.42 -18.68
C THR A 341 -5.39 3.62 -17.41
N ASP A 342 -5.35 4.85 -16.89
CA ASP A 342 -6.14 5.29 -15.74
C ASP A 342 -7.07 6.49 -16.11
N ALA A 343 -7.75 7.04 -15.11
CA ALA A 343 -8.65 8.17 -15.31
C ALA A 343 -7.92 9.43 -15.81
N LEU A 344 -6.63 9.60 -15.46
CA LEU A 344 -5.84 10.74 -15.93
C LEU A 344 -5.51 10.61 -17.42
N ASP A 345 -5.18 9.41 -17.89
CA ASP A 345 -4.93 9.16 -19.31
C ASP A 345 -6.19 9.44 -20.13
N GLU A 346 -7.35 8.99 -19.64
CA GLU A 346 -8.63 9.26 -20.30
C GLU A 346 -8.98 10.75 -20.33
N LEU A 347 -8.76 11.48 -19.24
CA LEU A 347 -8.94 12.93 -19.19
C LEU A 347 -8.07 13.63 -20.25
N ASN A 348 -6.79 13.32 -20.30
CA ASN A 348 -5.83 13.90 -21.26
C ASN A 348 -6.22 13.55 -22.70
N ARG A 349 -6.69 12.33 -22.95
CA ARG A 349 -7.19 11.92 -24.26
C ARG A 349 -8.39 12.77 -24.71
N ARG A 350 -9.36 13.01 -23.82
CA ARG A 350 -10.54 13.85 -24.13
C ARG A 350 -10.16 15.31 -24.37
N GLN A 351 -9.27 15.86 -23.55
CA GLN A 351 -8.77 17.23 -23.75
C GLN A 351 -8.09 17.39 -25.11
N THR A 352 -7.27 16.41 -25.52
CA THR A 352 -6.59 16.45 -26.83
C THR A 352 -7.59 16.39 -28.01
N LYS A 353 -8.72 15.69 -27.84
CA LYS A 353 -9.76 15.59 -28.87
C LYS A 353 -10.79 16.73 -28.85
N GLY A 354 -10.72 17.63 -27.87
CA GLY A 354 -11.72 18.68 -27.67
C GLY A 354 -13.08 18.16 -27.19
N GLU A 355 -13.12 16.97 -26.56
CA GLU A 355 -14.31 16.27 -26.07
C GLU A 355 -14.64 16.61 -24.59
N THR A 356 -13.99 17.59 -24.00
CA THR A 356 -14.27 18.05 -22.62
C THR A 356 -15.45 18.99 -22.61
N SER A 357 -16.50 18.59 -21.89
CA SER A 357 -17.73 19.38 -21.64
C SER A 357 -17.47 20.47 -20.61
#